data_05c2a1c6e981b5f1477a7f37482cd9a9
#
_entry.id   05c2a1c6e981b5f1477a7f37482cd9a9
#
_cell.length_a   1.000
_cell.length_b   1.000
_cell.length_c   1.000
_cell.angle_alpha   90.00
_cell.angle_beta   90.00
_cell.angle_gamma   90.00
#
_symmetry.space_group_name_H-M   'P 1'
#
loop_
_entity.id
_entity.type
_entity.pdbx_description
1 polymer ?
#
loop_
_entity_poly.entity_id
_entity_poly.type
_entity_poly.pdbx_seq_one_letter_code
_entity_poly.pdbx_strand_id
1 'polypeptide(L)'
;VIHVQLVPEKRVIPSMSEHDVVGHRVVHGGEFFSDSVIITEKVLKAIEDCVPLAPLHNPPNLIGIQACREVMGPDVPMVAVFDTAFHQTMPGKAYLYGLPYEYYEKYKVRRYGFHGTSHDFVSKRVGELLAKDRKYLKIILFHLGNGASVSAVDHGKSVDTSMGLTHLEGLMMGTRSGDMDPAIVGFIAEKENLTAAEVINICNKNSGVLGLSGISSDFRDLVEAAAAGNDHAQTTLEAYAYRVGKYIGAYAAAMNGVDAIAFTAGVGENGPDTRKNICAYL
;
A
#
# COMPACT_ATOMS: atom_id res chain seq x y z
N VAL A 1 4.97 -14.40 -14.76
CA VAL A 1 4.50 -14.04 -13.40
C VAL A 1 3.58 -15.16 -12.94
N ILE A 2 4.03 -15.99 -12.02
CA ILE A 2 3.20 -17.06 -11.44
C ILE A 2 2.55 -16.47 -10.19
N HIS A 3 1.21 -16.34 -10.20
CA HIS A 3 0.44 -16.18 -8.98
C HIS A 3 0.37 -17.55 -8.30
N VAL A 4 1.10 -17.75 -7.21
CA VAL A 4 0.82 -18.86 -6.30
C VAL A 4 -0.42 -18.46 -5.50
N GLN A 5 -1.58 -18.79 -6.02
CA GLN A 5 -2.82 -18.76 -5.28
C GLN A 5 -2.88 -20.06 -4.49
N LEU A 6 -2.73 -19.97 -3.17
CA LEU A 6 -3.02 -21.10 -2.27
C LEU A 6 -4.51 -21.39 -2.35
N VAL A 7 -4.89 -22.29 -3.24
CA VAL A 7 -6.27 -22.81 -3.33
C VAL A 7 -6.35 -24.05 -2.43
N PRO A 8 -7.28 -24.11 -1.49
CA PRO A 8 -7.40 -25.26 -0.56
C PRO A 8 -8.06 -26.49 -1.17
N GLU A 9 -7.92 -26.78 -2.43
CA GLU A 9 -8.37 -28.04 -3.03
C GLU A 9 -7.39 -28.53 -4.09
N LYS A 10 -6.98 -29.78 -3.89
CA LYS A 10 -6.12 -30.63 -4.71
C LYS A 10 -6.16 -30.33 -6.23
N ARG A 11 -5.40 -29.34 -6.68
CA ARG A 11 -4.92 -29.34 -8.06
C ARG A 11 -3.47 -29.79 -8.01
N VAL A 12 -3.22 -30.93 -8.64
CA VAL A 12 -1.87 -31.40 -8.95
C VAL A 12 -1.18 -30.28 -9.73
N ILE A 13 -0.26 -29.58 -9.09
CA ILE A 13 0.66 -28.68 -9.80
C ILE A 13 1.49 -29.60 -10.70
N PRO A 14 1.51 -29.40 -12.04
CA PRO A 14 2.41 -30.12 -12.91
C PRO A 14 3.83 -30.00 -12.33
N SER A 15 4.64 -31.02 -12.43
CA SER A 15 5.89 -31.19 -11.70
C SER A 15 6.64 -29.87 -11.47
N MET A 16 6.95 -29.54 -10.21
CA MET A 16 7.60 -28.27 -9.84
C MET A 16 9.01 -28.12 -10.44
N SER A 17 9.52 -29.14 -11.12
CA SER A 17 10.79 -29.18 -11.84
C SER A 17 10.81 -28.42 -13.18
N GLU A 18 9.69 -27.87 -13.63
CA GLU A 18 9.59 -27.16 -14.92
C GLU A 18 9.60 -25.64 -14.78
N HIS A 19 9.88 -25.09 -13.59
CA HIS A 19 9.90 -23.65 -13.38
C HIS A 19 11.32 -23.10 -13.47
N ASP A 20 11.48 -22.08 -14.31
CA ASP A 20 12.76 -21.40 -14.50
C ASP A 20 13.13 -20.46 -13.36
N VAL A 21 12.12 -19.90 -12.65
CA VAL A 21 12.30 -18.90 -11.59
C VAL A 21 11.06 -18.76 -10.72
N VAL A 22 11.23 -18.42 -9.43
CA VAL A 22 10.14 -18.08 -8.51
C VAL A 22 10.23 -16.63 -8.09
N GLY A 23 9.15 -15.87 -8.28
CA GLY A 23 9.01 -14.51 -7.78
C GLY A 23 8.31 -14.48 -6.43
N HIS A 24 8.95 -13.87 -5.41
CA HIS A 24 8.37 -13.65 -4.09
C HIS A 24 8.07 -12.17 -3.88
N ARG A 25 6.80 -11.84 -3.62
CA ARG A 25 6.46 -10.53 -3.10
C ARG A 25 6.87 -10.46 -1.64
N VAL A 26 7.74 -9.50 -1.31
CA VAL A 26 8.18 -9.19 0.04
C VAL A 26 7.66 -7.80 0.41
N VAL A 27 7.05 -7.68 1.58
CA VAL A 27 6.36 -6.44 1.93
C VAL A 27 7.34 -5.30 2.20
N HIS A 28 8.41 -5.55 2.98
CA HIS A 28 9.32 -4.48 3.39
C HIS A 28 10.77 -4.80 3.07
N GLY A 29 11.39 -3.95 2.25
CA GLY A 29 12.80 -4.05 1.89
C GLY A 29 13.70 -3.03 2.62
N GLY A 30 13.16 -2.22 3.53
CA GLY A 30 13.91 -1.17 4.21
C GLY A 30 14.51 -0.17 3.24
N GLU A 31 15.66 0.33 3.55
CA GLU A 31 16.50 1.15 2.67
C GLU A 31 17.50 0.32 1.85
N PHE A 32 17.42 -1.03 1.95
CA PHE A 32 18.39 -1.93 1.32
C PHE A 32 18.10 -2.18 -0.17
N PHE A 33 16.84 -2.10 -0.57
CA PHE A 33 16.42 -2.52 -1.91
C PHE A 33 15.58 -1.45 -2.61
N SER A 34 16.06 -1.02 -3.75
CA SER A 34 15.38 -0.12 -4.69
C SER A 34 14.88 -0.83 -5.95
N ASP A 35 15.13 -2.13 -6.07
CA ASP A 35 14.75 -2.97 -7.21
C ASP A 35 14.54 -4.43 -6.77
N SER A 36 14.06 -5.27 -7.68
CA SER A 36 13.98 -6.72 -7.50
C SER A 36 15.38 -7.34 -7.47
N VAL A 37 15.59 -8.33 -6.61
CA VAL A 37 16.90 -8.96 -6.44
C VAL A 37 16.78 -10.48 -6.35
N ILE A 38 17.81 -11.19 -6.83
CA ILE A 38 17.95 -12.63 -6.60
C ILE A 38 18.15 -12.88 -5.10
N ILE A 39 17.39 -13.82 -4.54
CA ILE A 39 17.42 -14.13 -3.11
C ILE A 39 18.68 -14.97 -2.81
N THR A 40 19.63 -14.33 -2.15
CA THR A 40 20.82 -14.95 -1.56
C THR A 40 20.69 -14.96 -0.03
N GLU A 41 21.62 -15.61 0.68
CA GLU A 41 21.65 -15.55 2.16
C GLU A 41 21.77 -14.12 2.68
N LYS A 42 22.52 -13.25 1.97
CA LYS A 42 22.63 -11.84 2.31
C LYS A 42 21.29 -11.11 2.17
N VAL A 43 20.51 -11.44 1.14
CA VAL A 43 19.18 -10.86 0.92
C VAL A 43 18.20 -11.36 1.97
N LEU A 44 18.22 -12.65 2.32
CA LEU A 44 17.40 -13.18 3.42
C LEU A 44 17.69 -12.48 4.74
N LYS A 45 18.97 -12.31 5.07
CA LYS A 45 19.37 -11.57 6.28
C LYS A 45 18.86 -10.13 6.28
N ALA A 46 18.94 -9.42 5.16
CA ALA A 46 18.41 -8.06 5.05
C ALA A 46 16.87 -8.01 5.18
N ILE A 47 16.13 -9.02 4.66
CA ILE A 47 14.69 -9.13 4.88
C ILE A 47 14.36 -9.38 6.36
N GLU A 48 15.18 -10.20 7.03
CA GLU A 48 15.08 -10.48 8.47
C GLU A 48 15.31 -9.20 9.29
N ASP A 49 16.33 -8.42 8.95
CA ASP A 49 16.65 -7.14 9.59
C ASP A 49 15.51 -6.10 9.43
N CYS A 50 14.64 -6.27 8.41
CA CYS A 50 13.44 -5.46 8.22
C CYS A 50 12.21 -5.96 9.01
N VAL A 51 12.28 -7.10 9.73
CA VAL A 51 11.15 -7.61 10.53
C VAL A 51 10.61 -6.58 11.53
N PRO A 52 11.43 -5.79 12.24
CA PRO A 52 10.91 -4.75 13.14
C PRO A 52 10.06 -3.67 12.45
N LEU A 53 10.28 -3.44 11.15
CA LEU A 53 9.50 -2.50 10.34
C LEU A 53 8.20 -3.10 9.81
N ALA A 54 8.12 -4.43 9.67
CA ALA A 54 6.96 -5.17 9.17
C ALA A 54 6.73 -6.50 9.91
N PRO A 55 6.47 -6.47 11.21
CA PRO A 55 6.45 -7.68 12.06
C PRO A 55 5.32 -8.66 11.72
N LEU A 56 4.26 -8.18 11.06
CA LEU A 56 3.13 -9.01 10.63
C LEU A 56 3.30 -9.59 9.23
N HIS A 57 4.26 -9.10 8.44
CA HIS A 57 4.37 -9.41 7.01
C HIS A 57 5.69 -10.09 6.63
N ASN A 58 6.83 -9.55 7.07
CA ASN A 58 8.13 -10.11 6.69
C ASN A 58 8.37 -11.54 7.22
N PRO A 59 7.97 -11.90 8.48
CA PRO A 59 8.11 -13.28 8.92
C PRO A 59 7.36 -14.30 8.04
N PRO A 60 6.07 -14.13 7.68
CA PRO A 60 5.41 -14.99 6.72
C PRO A 60 6.07 -15.02 5.34
N ASN A 61 6.64 -13.89 4.87
CA ASN A 61 7.37 -13.87 3.60
C ASN A 61 8.62 -14.76 3.66
N LEU A 62 9.41 -14.69 4.74
CA LEU A 62 10.58 -15.55 4.95
C LEU A 62 10.20 -17.03 5.00
N ILE A 63 9.12 -17.38 5.71
CA ILE A 63 8.59 -18.77 5.74
C ILE A 63 8.21 -19.23 4.34
N GLY A 64 7.53 -18.39 3.55
CA GLY A 64 7.16 -18.71 2.18
C GLY A 64 8.37 -18.94 1.26
N ILE A 65 9.41 -18.13 1.38
CA ILE A 65 10.66 -18.30 0.64
C ILE A 65 11.33 -19.62 1.02
N GLN A 66 11.43 -19.90 2.32
CA GLN A 66 12.04 -21.13 2.81
C GLN A 66 11.29 -22.37 2.33
N ALA A 67 9.97 -22.39 2.44
CA ALA A 67 9.13 -23.49 1.97
C ALA A 67 9.31 -23.73 0.46
N CYS A 68 9.38 -22.67 -0.35
CA CYS A 68 9.66 -22.82 -1.78
C CYS A 68 11.06 -23.41 -2.04
N ARG A 69 12.08 -23.00 -1.30
CA ARG A 69 13.43 -23.56 -1.42
C ARG A 69 13.47 -25.06 -1.11
N GLU A 70 12.76 -25.48 -0.07
CA GLU A 70 12.69 -26.90 0.33
C GLU A 70 11.99 -27.76 -0.72
N VAL A 71 10.93 -27.25 -1.33
CA VAL A 71 10.12 -28.01 -2.30
C VAL A 71 10.73 -28.00 -3.70
N MET A 72 11.26 -26.87 -4.16
CA MET A 72 11.73 -26.68 -5.54
C MET A 72 13.23 -27.00 -5.70
N GLY A 73 13.96 -27.10 -4.60
CA GLY A 73 15.39 -27.36 -4.60
C GLY A 73 16.25 -26.10 -4.75
N PRO A 74 17.59 -26.24 -4.57
CA PRO A 74 18.52 -25.12 -4.52
C PRO A 74 18.81 -24.50 -5.90
N ASP A 75 18.54 -25.22 -6.98
CA ASP A 75 18.92 -24.81 -8.34
C ASP A 75 17.91 -23.87 -8.98
N VAL A 76 16.68 -23.77 -8.42
CA VAL A 76 15.64 -22.85 -8.93
C VAL A 76 15.88 -21.45 -8.37
N PRO A 77 16.21 -20.45 -9.22
CA PRO A 77 16.44 -19.10 -8.78
C PRO A 77 15.17 -18.50 -8.17
N MET A 78 15.32 -17.75 -7.07
CA MET A 78 14.23 -17.03 -6.42
C MET A 78 14.52 -15.53 -6.43
N VAL A 79 13.51 -14.73 -6.74
CA VAL A 79 13.60 -13.27 -6.84
C VAL A 79 12.68 -12.64 -5.81
N ALA A 80 13.20 -11.73 -4.99
CA ALA A 80 12.39 -10.88 -4.12
C ALA A 80 11.98 -9.61 -4.86
N VAL A 81 10.69 -9.28 -4.77
CA VAL A 81 10.07 -8.05 -5.29
C VAL A 81 9.47 -7.32 -4.11
N PHE A 82 9.96 -6.11 -3.81
CA PHE A 82 9.60 -5.38 -2.60
C PHE A 82 8.51 -4.34 -2.86
N ASP A 83 7.50 -4.30 -2.00
CA ASP A 83 6.45 -3.28 -2.08
C ASP A 83 6.99 -1.86 -1.86
N THR A 84 8.09 -1.72 -1.14
CA THR A 84 8.74 -0.44 -0.81
C THR A 84 9.74 0.03 -1.87
N ALA A 85 10.18 -0.83 -2.79
CA ALA A 85 11.31 -0.55 -3.69
C ALA A 85 11.05 0.65 -4.62
N PHE A 86 9.87 0.72 -5.24
CA PHE A 86 9.51 1.82 -6.14
C PHE A 86 9.57 3.20 -5.46
N HIS A 87 9.29 3.25 -4.15
CA HIS A 87 9.26 4.48 -3.36
C HIS A 87 10.64 4.91 -2.84
N GLN A 88 11.70 4.16 -3.10
CA GLN A 88 13.06 4.53 -2.65
C GLN A 88 13.61 5.77 -3.37
N THR A 89 12.96 6.23 -4.42
CA THR A 89 13.29 7.47 -5.13
C THR A 89 12.75 8.73 -4.44
N MET A 90 11.96 8.61 -3.38
CA MET A 90 11.46 9.76 -2.63
C MET A 90 12.61 10.60 -2.04
N PRO A 91 12.57 11.93 -2.16
CA PRO A 91 13.55 12.81 -1.52
C PRO A 91 13.34 12.91 -0.01
N GLY A 92 14.38 13.26 0.74
CA GLY A 92 14.35 13.39 2.21
C GLY A 92 13.19 14.24 2.73
N LYS A 93 12.87 15.35 2.05
CA LYS A 93 11.76 16.24 2.40
C LYS A 93 10.37 15.55 2.32
N ALA A 94 10.24 14.44 1.58
CA ALA A 94 8.99 13.70 1.45
C ALA A 94 8.92 12.51 2.40
N TYR A 95 10.04 11.88 2.72
CA TYR A 95 10.03 10.68 3.57
C TYR A 95 10.29 10.95 5.05
N LEU A 96 10.89 12.07 5.44
CA LEU A 96 11.15 12.39 6.86
C LEU A 96 9.88 12.87 7.55
N TYR A 97 9.66 12.37 8.75
CA TYR A 97 8.63 12.88 9.64
C TYR A 97 9.14 14.05 10.48
N GLY A 98 8.27 14.92 10.92
CA GLY A 98 8.57 16.01 11.85
C GLY A 98 8.82 15.54 13.29
N LEU A 99 9.64 14.51 13.44
CA LEU A 99 10.06 13.91 14.71
C LEU A 99 11.56 14.19 14.95
N PRO A 100 12.07 14.01 16.20
CA PRO A 100 13.50 14.08 16.44
C PRO A 100 14.27 13.19 15.45
N TYR A 101 15.27 13.79 14.79
CA TYR A 101 16.00 13.14 13.69
C TYR A 101 16.70 11.84 14.11
N GLU A 102 17.05 11.73 15.40
CA GLU A 102 17.64 10.52 15.98
C GLU A 102 16.79 9.25 15.79
N TYR A 103 15.47 9.36 15.68
CA TYR A 103 14.60 8.21 15.42
C TYR A 103 14.76 7.70 13.99
N TYR A 104 15.02 8.57 13.03
CA TYR A 104 15.42 8.13 11.70
C TYR A 104 16.79 7.45 11.72
N GLU A 105 17.78 8.06 12.38
CA GLU A 105 19.15 7.50 12.45
C GLU A 105 19.18 6.11 13.11
N LYS A 106 18.52 5.97 14.26
CA LYS A 106 18.55 4.73 15.07
C LYS A 106 17.62 3.65 14.54
N TYR A 107 16.41 4.02 14.21
CA TYR A 107 15.32 3.06 13.99
C TYR A 107 14.78 3.09 12.57
N LYS A 108 15.35 3.93 11.72
CA LYS A 108 14.91 4.13 10.32
C LYS A 108 13.43 4.53 10.23
N VAL A 109 12.97 5.34 11.19
CA VAL A 109 11.62 5.90 11.22
C VAL A 109 11.50 6.94 10.11
N ARG A 110 10.88 6.54 9.02
CA ARG A 110 10.61 7.34 7.82
C ARG A 110 9.40 6.78 7.08
N ARG A 111 8.89 7.55 6.12
CA ARG A 111 7.93 7.03 5.14
C ARG A 111 8.63 6.09 4.18
N TYR A 112 8.08 4.88 3.98
CA TYR A 112 8.54 3.92 2.98
C TYR A 112 7.56 3.80 1.82
N GLY A 113 6.26 3.77 2.12
CA GLY A 113 5.24 3.49 1.14
C GLY A 113 5.16 2.02 0.75
N PHE A 114 4.02 1.64 0.21
CA PHE A 114 3.73 0.26 -0.18
C PHE A 114 2.96 0.24 -1.50
N HIS A 115 2.54 -0.94 -1.97
CA HIS A 115 1.95 -1.15 -3.30
C HIS A 115 2.88 -0.70 -4.45
N GLY A 116 4.19 -0.61 -4.20
CA GLY A 116 5.16 -0.06 -5.14
C GLY A 116 5.16 -0.75 -6.49
N THR A 117 5.04 -2.08 -6.50
CA THR A 117 4.91 -2.86 -7.74
C THR A 117 3.69 -2.45 -8.57
N SER A 118 2.56 -2.21 -7.89
CA SER A 118 1.34 -1.72 -8.57
C SER A 118 1.53 -0.31 -9.12
N HIS A 119 2.08 0.60 -8.31
CA HIS A 119 2.33 1.98 -8.74
C HIS A 119 3.33 2.06 -9.90
N ASP A 120 4.41 1.28 -9.87
CA ASP A 120 5.37 1.21 -10.97
C ASP A 120 4.71 0.68 -12.25
N PHE A 121 4.01 -0.45 -12.16
CA PHE A 121 3.34 -1.06 -13.30
C PHE A 121 2.30 -0.13 -13.92
N VAL A 122 1.38 0.43 -13.12
CA VAL A 122 0.30 1.28 -13.61
C VAL A 122 0.86 2.57 -14.20
N SER A 123 1.95 3.14 -13.63
CA SER A 123 2.58 4.33 -14.22
C SER A 123 3.13 4.08 -15.63
N LYS A 124 3.68 2.88 -15.88
CA LYS A 124 4.09 2.45 -17.24
C LYS A 124 2.88 2.35 -18.17
N ARG A 125 1.79 1.70 -17.69
CA ARG A 125 0.56 1.55 -18.49
C ARG A 125 -0.09 2.90 -18.83
N VAL A 126 -0.07 3.89 -17.93
CA VAL A 126 -0.53 5.25 -18.22
C VAL A 126 0.29 5.86 -19.38
N GLY A 127 1.61 5.71 -19.36
CA GLY A 127 2.46 6.16 -20.46
C GLY A 127 2.09 5.53 -21.81
N GLU A 128 1.87 4.21 -21.81
CA GLU A 128 1.45 3.48 -23.01
C GLU A 128 0.07 3.96 -23.53
N LEU A 129 -0.91 4.13 -22.64
CA LEU A 129 -2.25 4.59 -22.99
C LEU A 129 -2.25 6.02 -23.55
N LEU A 130 -1.37 6.87 -23.06
CA LEU A 130 -1.21 8.25 -23.54
C LEU A 130 -0.24 8.37 -24.74
N ALA A 131 0.33 7.25 -25.21
CA ALA A 131 1.38 7.22 -26.23
C ALA A 131 2.55 8.18 -25.92
N LYS A 132 2.91 8.31 -24.62
CA LYS A 132 3.95 9.19 -24.11
C LYS A 132 4.78 8.46 -23.05
N ASP A 133 6.11 8.49 -23.19
CA ASP A 133 6.98 7.88 -22.18
C ASP A 133 6.73 8.52 -20.80
N ARG A 134 6.53 7.69 -19.75
CA ARG A 134 6.25 8.15 -18.39
C ARG A 134 7.31 9.09 -17.82
N LYS A 135 8.54 9.06 -18.37
CA LYS A 135 9.60 10.00 -17.97
C LYS A 135 9.31 11.48 -18.33
N TYR A 136 8.24 11.74 -19.07
CA TYR A 136 7.76 13.09 -19.39
C TYR A 136 6.41 13.40 -18.76
N LEU A 137 5.95 12.55 -17.82
CA LEU A 137 4.63 12.67 -17.20
C LEU A 137 4.72 12.88 -15.69
N LYS A 138 3.77 13.65 -15.18
CA LYS A 138 3.44 13.81 -13.77
C LYS A 138 2.12 13.09 -13.51
N ILE A 139 2.17 11.98 -12.78
CA ILE A 139 1.03 11.08 -12.63
C ILE A 139 0.67 10.93 -11.16
N ILE A 140 -0.61 11.11 -10.83
CA ILE A 140 -1.16 10.73 -9.52
C ILE A 140 -1.82 9.37 -9.70
N LEU A 141 -1.37 8.38 -8.94
CA LEU A 141 -1.83 7.00 -9.02
C LEU A 141 -2.54 6.58 -7.75
N PHE A 142 -3.79 6.18 -7.87
CA PHE A 142 -4.60 5.63 -6.81
C PHE A 142 -4.71 4.12 -6.94
N HIS A 143 -4.17 3.39 -5.96
CA HIS A 143 -4.43 1.97 -5.75
C HIS A 143 -5.52 1.86 -4.68
N LEU A 144 -6.79 1.69 -5.09
CA LEU A 144 -7.95 1.68 -4.20
C LEU A 144 -8.52 0.27 -4.09
N GLY A 145 -8.10 -0.46 -3.08
CA GLY A 145 -8.63 -1.77 -2.68
C GLY A 145 -9.09 -1.72 -1.22
N ASN A 146 -9.16 -2.87 -0.54
CA ASN A 146 -9.37 -2.89 0.92
C ASN A 146 -8.21 -2.19 1.66
N GLY A 147 -6.94 -2.39 1.22
CA GLY A 147 -5.85 -1.47 1.47
C GLY A 147 -5.81 -0.44 0.34
N ALA A 148 -5.56 0.83 0.65
CA ALA A 148 -5.54 1.89 -0.34
C ALA A 148 -4.32 2.80 -0.17
N SER A 149 -3.72 3.21 -1.29
CA SER A 149 -2.64 4.18 -1.30
C SER A 149 -2.71 5.05 -2.55
N VAL A 150 -2.06 6.19 -2.47
CA VAL A 150 -1.83 7.08 -3.61
C VAL A 150 -0.35 7.39 -3.71
N SER A 151 0.15 7.56 -4.93
CA SER A 151 1.54 7.96 -5.20
C SER A 151 1.60 9.12 -6.18
N ALA A 152 2.52 10.03 -5.91
CA ALA A 152 2.96 11.06 -6.84
C ALA A 152 4.14 10.50 -7.65
N VAL A 153 3.95 10.33 -8.94
CA VAL A 153 4.99 9.83 -9.86
C VAL A 153 5.41 10.95 -10.80
N ASP A 154 6.59 11.47 -10.58
CA ASP A 154 7.15 12.57 -11.36
C ASP A 154 8.28 12.05 -12.25
N HIS A 155 8.12 12.18 -13.56
CA HIS A 155 9.11 11.73 -14.54
C HIS A 155 9.54 10.24 -14.33
N GLY A 156 8.57 9.39 -14.02
CA GLY A 156 8.75 7.94 -13.84
C GLY A 156 9.28 7.53 -12.46
N LYS A 157 9.48 8.46 -11.52
CA LYS A 157 9.96 8.22 -10.16
C LYS A 157 8.88 8.52 -9.14
N SER A 158 8.75 7.70 -8.12
CA SER A 158 7.94 8.03 -6.95
C SER A 158 8.59 9.16 -6.17
N VAL A 159 7.89 10.29 -6.05
CA VAL A 159 8.38 11.46 -5.30
C VAL A 159 7.64 11.66 -3.99
N ASP A 160 6.46 11.04 -3.84
CA ASP A 160 5.71 10.96 -2.60
C ASP A 160 4.71 9.80 -2.66
N THR A 161 4.26 9.32 -1.50
CA THR A 161 3.22 8.29 -1.39
C THR A 161 2.50 8.40 -0.03
N SER A 162 1.26 7.92 0.05
CA SER A 162 0.42 8.14 1.22
C SER A 162 0.66 7.19 2.38
N MET A 163 1.02 5.92 2.12
CA MET A 163 1.38 5.00 3.20
C MET A 163 2.74 5.36 3.78
N GLY A 164 2.89 5.22 5.09
CA GLY A 164 4.04 5.73 5.84
C GLY A 164 5.10 4.68 6.17
N LEU A 165 5.53 4.70 7.44
CA LEU A 165 6.35 3.65 8.05
C LEU A 165 5.63 2.32 7.99
N THR A 166 4.31 2.34 8.17
CA THR A 166 3.42 1.19 8.11
C THR A 166 2.31 1.41 7.06
N HIS A 167 1.45 0.42 6.90
CA HIS A 167 0.28 0.49 6.01
C HIS A 167 -0.90 1.28 6.62
N LEU A 168 -0.74 1.89 7.80
CA LEU A 168 -1.83 2.57 8.51
C LEU A 168 -2.03 4.02 8.07
N GLU A 169 -0.92 4.76 7.86
CA GLU A 169 -0.93 6.15 7.42
C GLU A 169 -1.53 6.29 6.02
N GLY A 170 -2.10 7.46 5.74
CA GLY A 170 -2.56 7.86 4.41
C GLY A 170 -4.08 7.84 4.26
N LEU A 171 -4.55 7.25 3.18
CA LEU A 171 -5.98 7.20 2.86
C LEU A 171 -6.77 6.44 3.92
N MET A 172 -8.00 6.85 4.16
CA MET A 172 -8.98 5.99 4.81
C MET A 172 -9.19 4.75 3.95
N MET A 173 -9.19 3.56 4.55
CA MET A 173 -9.22 2.28 3.83
C MET A 173 -10.42 1.45 4.27
N GLY A 174 -10.52 0.20 3.84
CA GLY A 174 -11.62 -0.68 4.23
C GLY A 174 -11.77 -0.80 5.75
N THR A 175 -10.66 -1.11 6.44
CA THR A 175 -10.64 -1.31 7.91
C THR A 175 -9.64 -0.42 8.64
N ARG A 176 -8.81 0.35 7.92
CA ARG A 176 -7.77 1.21 8.49
C ARG A 176 -8.20 2.67 8.49
N SER A 177 -7.91 3.37 9.59
CA SER A 177 -8.29 4.78 9.77
C SER A 177 -7.68 5.72 8.73
N GLY A 178 -6.46 5.43 8.26
CA GLY A 178 -5.65 6.43 7.56
C GLY A 178 -5.22 7.56 8.49
N ASP A 179 -4.97 8.73 7.89
CA ASP A 179 -4.50 9.92 8.61
C ASP A 179 -5.47 10.38 9.69
N MET A 180 -4.94 10.60 10.88
CA MET A 180 -5.65 11.14 12.02
C MET A 180 -4.68 11.89 12.94
N ASP A 181 -5.20 12.68 13.87
CA ASP A 181 -4.39 13.28 14.94
C ASP A 181 -3.79 12.16 15.81
N PRO A 182 -2.46 12.05 15.93
CA PRO A 182 -1.82 11.02 16.74
C PRO A 182 -2.19 11.08 18.23
N ALA A 183 -2.61 12.24 18.76
CA ALA A 183 -3.07 12.38 20.15
C ALA A 183 -4.35 11.57 20.42
N ILE A 184 -5.14 11.24 19.40
CA ILE A 184 -6.33 10.39 19.53
C ILE A 184 -5.98 9.02 20.10
N VAL A 185 -4.81 8.47 19.79
CA VAL A 185 -4.36 7.18 20.31
C VAL A 185 -4.28 7.21 21.86
N GLY A 186 -3.64 8.23 22.41
CA GLY A 186 -3.55 8.41 23.86
C GLY A 186 -4.90 8.71 24.50
N PHE A 187 -5.73 9.53 23.84
CA PHE A 187 -7.06 9.88 24.32
C PHE A 187 -7.98 8.65 24.44
N ILE A 188 -8.05 7.81 23.40
CA ILE A 188 -8.88 6.59 23.45
C ILE A 188 -8.31 5.59 24.46
N ALA A 189 -6.97 5.43 24.51
CA ALA A 189 -6.32 4.55 25.47
C ALA A 189 -6.74 4.87 26.92
N GLU A 190 -6.74 6.15 27.27
CA GLU A 190 -7.18 6.61 28.60
C GLU A 190 -8.69 6.38 28.85
N LYS A 191 -9.54 6.72 27.85
CA LYS A 191 -11.01 6.62 28.03
C LYS A 191 -11.53 5.20 28.10
N GLU A 192 -10.92 4.29 27.32
CA GLU A 192 -11.36 2.90 27.21
C GLU A 192 -10.51 1.94 28.07
N ASN A 193 -9.53 2.48 28.83
CA ASN A 193 -8.57 1.70 29.62
C ASN A 193 -7.84 0.64 28.78
N LEU A 194 -7.37 1.06 27.60
CA LEU A 194 -6.61 0.26 26.65
C LEU A 194 -5.14 0.67 26.62
N THR A 195 -4.29 -0.21 26.11
CA THR A 195 -2.91 0.15 25.75
C THR A 195 -2.88 0.86 24.40
N ALA A 196 -1.82 1.63 24.12
CA ALA A 196 -1.62 2.24 22.80
C ALA A 196 -1.60 1.20 21.68
N ALA A 197 -1.06 0.00 21.93
CA ALA A 197 -1.03 -1.09 20.96
C ALA A 197 -2.43 -1.60 20.61
N GLU A 198 -3.33 -1.70 21.58
CA GLU A 198 -4.72 -2.09 21.37
C GLU A 198 -5.47 -1.03 20.54
N VAL A 199 -5.26 0.26 20.84
CA VAL A 199 -5.85 1.35 20.03
C VAL A 199 -5.31 1.33 18.61
N ILE A 200 -4.03 1.11 18.40
CA ILE A 200 -3.44 0.95 17.04
C ILE A 200 -4.02 -0.27 16.33
N ASN A 201 -4.33 -1.35 17.06
CA ASN A 201 -5.02 -2.51 16.45
C ASN A 201 -6.46 -2.15 16.01
N ILE A 202 -7.19 -1.33 16.79
CA ILE A 202 -8.50 -0.78 16.40
C ILE A 202 -8.35 0.06 15.12
N CYS A 203 -7.35 0.96 15.07
CA CYS A 203 -7.08 1.76 13.87
C CYS A 203 -6.77 0.91 12.63
N ASN A 204 -6.20 -0.28 12.79
CA ASN A 204 -5.86 -1.18 11.69
C ASN A 204 -7.03 -2.09 11.24
N LYS A 205 -7.89 -2.53 12.15
CA LYS A 205 -8.84 -3.62 11.89
C LYS A 205 -10.32 -3.23 12.00
N ASN A 206 -10.63 -2.21 12.80
CA ASN A 206 -11.99 -1.85 13.16
C ASN A 206 -12.34 -0.40 12.81
N SER A 207 -11.55 0.23 11.97
CA SER A 207 -11.68 1.63 11.55
C SER A 207 -11.97 1.73 10.05
N GLY A 208 -11.58 2.82 9.42
CA GLY A 208 -11.81 3.03 7.99
C GLY A 208 -13.29 3.12 7.65
N VAL A 209 -13.66 2.67 6.44
CA VAL A 209 -15.06 2.69 6.02
C VAL A 209 -15.93 1.74 6.84
N LEU A 210 -15.38 0.62 7.31
CA LEU A 210 -16.06 -0.29 8.24
C LEU A 210 -16.40 0.42 9.55
N GLY A 211 -15.42 1.04 10.19
CA GLY A 211 -15.60 1.69 11.49
C GLY A 211 -16.50 2.91 11.42
N LEU A 212 -16.38 3.72 10.35
CA LEU A 212 -17.16 4.92 10.19
C LEU A 212 -18.62 4.64 9.81
N SER A 213 -18.86 3.65 8.94
CA SER A 213 -20.21 3.25 8.55
C SER A 213 -20.92 2.38 9.58
N GLY A 214 -20.16 1.57 10.32
CA GLY A 214 -20.70 0.52 11.18
C GLY A 214 -21.37 -0.64 10.40
N ILE A 215 -21.14 -0.75 9.08
CA ILE A 215 -21.83 -1.70 8.20
C ILE A 215 -20.84 -2.73 7.65
N SER A 216 -19.93 -2.30 6.79
CA SER A 216 -19.05 -3.18 6.03
C SER A 216 -17.78 -2.45 5.58
N SER A 217 -16.72 -3.21 5.29
CA SER A 217 -15.55 -2.71 4.58
C SER A 217 -15.69 -2.78 3.05
N ASP A 218 -16.75 -3.43 2.56
CA ASP A 218 -17.03 -3.56 1.14
C ASP A 218 -17.83 -2.36 0.62
N PHE A 219 -17.28 -1.69 -0.38
CA PHE A 219 -17.92 -0.51 -0.97
C PHE A 219 -19.26 -0.82 -1.63
N ARG A 220 -19.49 -2.05 -2.08
CA ARG A 220 -20.77 -2.46 -2.67
C ARG A 220 -21.88 -2.41 -1.64
N ASP A 221 -21.63 -2.93 -0.44
CA ASP A 221 -22.57 -2.91 0.67
C ASP A 221 -22.86 -1.47 1.11
N LEU A 222 -21.85 -0.59 1.11
CA LEU A 222 -22.05 0.82 1.47
C LEU A 222 -22.88 1.56 0.43
N VAL A 223 -22.62 1.34 -0.86
CA VAL A 223 -23.40 1.97 -1.95
C VAL A 223 -24.87 1.51 -1.89
N GLU A 224 -25.12 0.23 -1.66
CA GLU A 224 -26.47 -0.31 -1.50
C GLU A 224 -27.17 0.28 -0.27
N ALA A 225 -26.48 0.32 0.87
CA ALA A 225 -27.03 0.90 2.10
C ALA A 225 -27.34 2.40 1.96
N ALA A 226 -26.46 3.19 1.32
CA ALA A 226 -26.69 4.60 1.05
C ALA A 226 -27.88 4.80 0.11
N ALA A 227 -28.01 3.99 -0.95
CA ALA A 227 -29.16 4.04 -1.86
C ALA A 227 -30.48 3.67 -1.15
N ALA A 228 -30.43 2.85 -0.09
CA ALA A 228 -31.55 2.54 0.78
C ALA A 228 -31.85 3.62 1.85
N GLY A 229 -31.12 4.72 1.85
CA GLY A 229 -31.33 5.86 2.76
C GLY A 229 -30.56 5.76 4.08
N ASN A 230 -29.47 5.00 4.15
CA ASN A 230 -28.63 4.96 5.32
C ASN A 230 -27.65 6.14 5.35
N ASP A 231 -27.86 7.09 6.27
CA ASP A 231 -27.06 8.32 6.39
C ASP A 231 -25.60 8.06 6.75
N HIS A 232 -25.31 7.04 7.57
CA HIS A 232 -23.93 6.69 7.92
C HIS A 232 -23.16 6.16 6.71
N ALA A 233 -23.79 5.34 5.87
CA ALA A 233 -23.19 4.86 4.64
C ALA A 233 -22.92 6.01 3.67
N GLN A 234 -23.89 6.90 3.48
CA GLN A 234 -23.76 8.09 2.63
C GLN A 234 -22.59 8.98 3.12
N THR A 235 -22.60 9.36 4.40
CA THR A 235 -21.53 10.17 5.01
C THR A 235 -20.16 9.52 4.88
N THR A 236 -20.09 8.18 5.01
CA THR A 236 -18.83 7.43 4.87
C THR A 236 -18.29 7.51 3.46
N LEU A 237 -19.14 7.34 2.44
CA LEU A 237 -18.75 7.46 1.03
C LEU A 237 -18.27 8.88 0.70
N GLU A 238 -18.96 9.90 1.21
CA GLU A 238 -18.57 11.31 1.04
C GLU A 238 -17.23 11.61 1.72
N ALA A 239 -17.04 11.17 2.97
CA ALA A 239 -15.80 11.35 3.72
C ALA A 239 -14.63 10.65 3.03
N TYR A 240 -14.85 9.46 2.47
CA TYR A 240 -13.85 8.75 1.68
C TYR A 240 -13.45 9.55 0.45
N ALA A 241 -14.41 9.95 -0.38
CA ALA A 241 -14.15 10.72 -1.60
C ALA A 241 -13.42 12.03 -1.30
N TYR A 242 -13.85 12.75 -0.26
CA TYR A 242 -13.22 13.98 0.19
C TYR A 242 -11.75 13.79 0.60
N ARG A 243 -11.48 12.78 1.43
CA ARG A 243 -10.11 12.49 1.90
C ARG A 243 -9.19 12.08 0.74
N VAL A 244 -9.68 11.28 -0.19
CA VAL A 244 -8.93 10.88 -1.39
C VAL A 244 -8.70 12.09 -2.31
N GLY A 245 -9.72 12.92 -2.52
CA GLY A 245 -9.63 14.14 -3.32
C GLY A 245 -8.57 15.12 -2.81
N LYS A 246 -8.43 15.27 -1.49
CA LYS A 246 -7.36 16.11 -0.89
C LYS A 246 -5.96 15.70 -1.31
N TYR A 247 -5.70 14.40 -1.48
CA TYR A 247 -4.41 13.91 -1.95
C TYR A 247 -4.10 14.30 -3.39
N ILE A 248 -5.12 14.52 -4.23
CA ILE A 248 -4.91 15.06 -5.58
C ILE A 248 -4.29 16.45 -5.49
N GLY A 249 -4.88 17.32 -4.67
CA GLY A 249 -4.34 18.68 -4.45
C GLY A 249 -2.93 18.66 -3.86
N ALA A 250 -2.70 17.84 -2.85
CA ALA A 250 -1.39 17.71 -2.20
C ALA A 250 -0.30 17.25 -3.20
N TYR A 251 -0.60 16.25 -4.01
CA TYR A 251 0.38 15.69 -4.94
C TYR A 251 0.54 16.50 -6.23
N ALA A 252 -0.51 17.18 -6.67
CA ALA A 252 -0.38 18.20 -7.71
C ALA A 252 0.57 19.32 -7.28
N ALA A 253 0.49 19.77 -6.01
CA ALA A 253 1.40 20.75 -5.45
C ALA A 253 2.83 20.18 -5.32
N ALA A 254 3.00 18.95 -4.83
CA ALA A 254 4.30 18.32 -4.66
C ALA A 254 5.08 18.18 -5.98
N MET A 255 4.36 17.93 -7.09
CA MET A 255 4.93 17.79 -8.44
C MET A 255 4.91 19.10 -9.25
N ASN A 256 4.32 20.19 -8.72
CA ASN A 256 4.06 21.41 -9.49
C ASN A 256 3.29 21.13 -10.79
N GLY A 257 2.11 20.50 -10.65
CA GLY A 257 1.21 20.14 -11.74
C GLY A 257 0.98 18.64 -11.86
N VAL A 258 0.06 18.25 -12.72
CA VAL A 258 -0.34 16.88 -13.02
C VAL A 258 -0.75 16.74 -14.46
N ASP A 259 -0.28 15.69 -15.14
CA ASP A 259 -0.66 15.34 -16.51
C ASP A 259 -1.76 14.28 -16.55
N ALA A 260 -1.77 13.36 -15.58
CA ALA A 260 -2.73 12.27 -15.52
C ALA A 260 -3.04 11.84 -14.10
N ILE A 261 -4.29 11.41 -13.89
CA ILE A 261 -4.76 10.74 -12.68
C ILE A 261 -5.23 9.34 -13.09
N ALA A 262 -4.75 8.30 -12.42
CA ALA A 262 -5.13 6.94 -12.71
C ALA A 262 -5.60 6.20 -11.46
N PHE A 263 -6.58 5.31 -11.64
CA PHE A 263 -7.18 4.49 -10.59
C PHE A 263 -6.99 3.03 -10.93
N THR A 264 -6.64 2.22 -9.93
CA THR A 264 -6.50 0.77 -10.04
C THR A 264 -6.96 0.05 -8.77
N ALA A 265 -6.87 -1.26 -8.76
CA ALA A 265 -7.41 -2.15 -7.75
C ALA A 265 -8.95 -2.15 -7.69
N GLY A 266 -9.51 -3.01 -6.84
CA GLY A 266 -10.92 -3.38 -6.89
C GLY A 266 -11.91 -2.21 -6.84
N VAL A 267 -11.74 -1.28 -5.91
CA VAL A 267 -12.58 -0.07 -5.79
C VAL A 267 -12.25 0.93 -6.90
N GLY A 268 -10.95 1.09 -7.21
CA GLY A 268 -10.50 2.02 -8.25
C GLY A 268 -10.99 1.63 -9.65
N GLU A 269 -11.00 0.36 -9.99
CA GLU A 269 -11.43 -0.14 -11.30
C GLU A 269 -12.95 -0.26 -11.42
N ASN A 270 -13.60 -0.81 -10.40
CA ASN A 270 -15.02 -1.18 -10.47
C ASN A 270 -15.98 -0.14 -9.86
N GLY A 271 -15.47 0.96 -9.26
CA GLY A 271 -16.26 2.02 -8.65
C GLY A 271 -16.33 3.31 -9.49
N PRO A 272 -17.11 3.38 -10.58
CA PRO A 272 -17.20 4.58 -11.40
C PRO A 272 -17.71 5.80 -10.63
N ASP A 273 -18.69 5.62 -9.74
CA ASP A 273 -19.21 6.69 -8.91
C ASP A 273 -18.21 7.15 -7.86
N THR A 274 -17.43 6.22 -7.29
CA THR A 274 -16.33 6.56 -6.40
C THR A 274 -15.30 7.45 -7.10
N ARG A 275 -14.86 7.07 -8.32
CA ARG A 275 -13.94 7.92 -9.11
C ARG A 275 -14.54 9.28 -9.44
N LYS A 276 -15.81 9.32 -9.85
CA LYS A 276 -16.54 10.55 -10.14
C LYS A 276 -16.57 11.47 -8.93
N ASN A 277 -16.92 10.94 -7.75
CA ASN A 277 -17.00 11.71 -6.52
C ASN A 277 -15.64 12.23 -6.06
N ILE A 278 -14.57 11.43 -6.22
CA ILE A 278 -13.19 11.86 -5.95
C ILE A 278 -12.79 13.02 -6.88
N CYS A 279 -13.07 12.89 -8.18
CA CYS A 279 -12.72 13.90 -9.18
C CYS A 279 -13.61 15.13 -9.15
N ALA A 280 -14.73 15.14 -8.42
CA ALA A 280 -15.59 16.29 -8.29
C ALA A 280 -14.95 17.48 -7.52
N TYR A 281 -13.81 17.25 -6.90
CA TYR A 281 -13.00 18.29 -6.21
C TYR A 281 -11.95 18.96 -7.11
N LEU A 282 -11.94 18.68 -8.42
CA LEU A 282 -10.98 19.21 -9.39
C LEU A 282 -11.54 20.34 -10.25
#